data_e6356e319316684d75052220e09ffad3
#
_entry.id   e6356e319316684d75052220e09ffad3
#
_cell.length_a   1.000
_cell.length_b   1.000
_cell.length_c   1.000
_cell.angle_alpha   90.00
_cell.angle_beta   90.00
_cell.angle_gamma   90.00
#
_symmetry.space_group_name_H-M   'P 1'
#
loop_
_entity.id
_entity.type
_entity.pdbx_description
1 polymer ?
#
loop_
_entity_poly.entity_id
_entity_poly.type
_entity_poly.pdbx_seq_one_letter_code
_entity_poly.pdbx_strand_id
1 'polypeptide(L)'
;MNSQTVEITSAGIRKILNKYTPERAIAEYVWNGFDAKATVVNIDFEIDNAELDTIKNIRITDNGTGICYEELPIKFKKFYESQKRIANENNTEFTRGKNGYGRFTFYKFARFANWETRYSKDAQIMSYDIRIDSDTLKDYTTTEPLVSDDTTTGTCVVFNEISSDISSLFITKTLIPYLKAEFAWFLELKSEYQIYINGQELDYSSIIAEQESISPILSHNQKNNINFQCKYIRWNVKMNDEYSRFYFLNNDLELKFTKTTLLNKKGDNFWHSVIVIDDFFNEINCPGAVCQPRV
;
A
#
# COMPACT_ATOMS: atom_id res chain seq x y z
N MET A 1 -8.64 -5.12 43.25
CA MET A 1 -8.26 -4.07 42.29
C MET A 1 -9.23 -4.14 41.12
N ASN A 2 -9.97 -3.06 40.82
CA ASN A 2 -10.86 -3.03 39.65
C ASN A 2 -10.02 -2.57 38.44
N SER A 3 -9.94 -3.40 37.41
CA SER A 3 -9.33 -3.03 36.11
C SER A 3 -10.35 -2.20 35.33
N GLN A 4 -9.93 -1.03 34.83
CA GLN A 4 -10.72 -0.21 33.90
C GLN A 4 -9.97 -0.14 32.56
N THR A 5 -10.73 -0.29 31.47
CA THR A 5 -10.19 -0.21 30.10
C THR A 5 -10.29 1.23 29.60
N VAL A 6 -9.18 1.76 29.05
CA VAL A 6 -9.18 3.07 28.37
C VAL A 6 -9.53 2.84 26.90
N GLU A 7 -10.62 3.46 26.45
CA GLU A 7 -11.06 3.40 25.05
C GLU A 7 -10.61 4.65 24.29
N ILE A 8 -10.24 4.45 23.01
CA ILE A 8 -9.94 5.56 22.11
C ILE A 8 -11.25 6.18 21.61
N THR A 9 -11.32 7.50 21.56
CA THR A 9 -12.45 8.24 21.01
C THR A 9 -12.25 8.54 19.51
N SER A 10 -13.34 8.79 18.75
CA SER A 10 -13.25 9.26 17.36
C SER A 10 -12.40 10.54 17.23
N ALA A 11 -12.48 11.46 18.19
CA ALA A 11 -11.62 12.65 18.24
C ALA A 11 -10.13 12.30 18.41
N GLY A 12 -9.81 11.30 19.24
CA GLY A 12 -8.46 10.77 19.42
C GLY A 12 -7.92 10.16 18.13
N ILE A 13 -8.74 9.37 17.41
CA ILE A 13 -8.41 8.81 16.10
C ILE A 13 -8.10 9.93 15.12
N ARG A 14 -8.98 10.93 14.96
CA ARG A 14 -8.77 12.08 14.06
C ARG A 14 -7.47 12.84 14.39
N LYS A 15 -7.16 13.04 15.67
CA LYS A 15 -5.91 13.71 16.06
C LYS A 15 -4.66 12.97 15.60
N ILE A 16 -4.66 11.63 15.69
CA ILE A 16 -3.55 10.80 15.21
C ILE A 16 -3.42 10.87 13.69
N LEU A 17 -4.55 10.87 12.99
CA LEU A 17 -4.61 10.86 11.53
C LEU A 17 -4.52 12.27 10.91
N ASN A 18 -4.41 13.33 11.72
CA ASN A 18 -4.41 14.71 11.21
C ASN A 18 -3.25 15.01 10.24
N LYS A 19 -2.16 14.24 10.33
CA LYS A 19 -1.00 14.32 9.44
C LYS A 19 -1.23 13.79 8.02
N TYR A 20 -2.35 13.10 7.78
CA TYR A 20 -2.67 12.59 6.46
C TYR A 20 -3.27 13.70 5.59
N THR A 21 -2.81 13.74 4.35
CA THR A 21 -3.44 14.50 3.26
C THR A 21 -4.38 13.57 2.49
N PRO A 22 -5.34 14.09 1.70
CA PRO A 22 -6.26 13.25 0.92
C PRO A 22 -5.55 12.26 0.00
N GLU A 23 -4.52 12.68 -0.73
CA GLU A 23 -3.75 11.82 -1.64
C GLU A 23 -3.01 10.69 -0.89
N ARG A 24 -2.44 11.00 0.28
CA ARG A 24 -1.83 10.00 1.14
C ARG A 24 -2.87 9.02 1.70
N ALA A 25 -4.06 9.53 2.05
CA ALA A 25 -5.15 8.71 2.55
C ALA A 25 -5.65 7.72 1.48
N ILE A 26 -5.77 8.15 0.22
CA ILE A 26 -6.14 7.29 -0.92
C ILE A 26 -5.05 6.22 -1.15
N ALA A 27 -3.78 6.59 -1.10
CA ALA A 27 -2.66 5.65 -1.29
C ALA A 27 -2.62 4.54 -0.22
N GLU A 28 -3.08 4.80 1.02
CA GLU A 28 -3.20 3.76 2.06
C GLU A 28 -4.14 2.62 1.64
N TYR A 29 -5.20 2.90 0.88
CA TYR A 29 -6.12 1.87 0.38
C TYR A 29 -5.49 1.05 -0.75
N VAL A 30 -4.66 1.66 -1.59
CA VAL A 30 -3.87 0.92 -2.59
C VAL A 30 -2.89 -0.03 -1.89
N TRP A 31 -2.16 0.45 -0.88
CA TRP A 31 -1.29 -0.41 -0.06
C TRP A 31 -2.05 -1.53 0.65
N ASN A 32 -3.27 -1.26 1.14
CA ASN A 32 -4.10 -2.30 1.76
C ASN A 32 -4.48 -3.41 0.76
N GLY A 33 -4.74 -3.07 -0.51
CA GLY A 33 -4.95 -4.04 -1.58
C GLY A 33 -3.71 -4.92 -1.79
N PHE A 34 -2.54 -4.33 -1.94
CA PHE A 34 -1.28 -5.08 -2.10
C PHE A 34 -0.94 -5.92 -0.86
N ASP A 35 -1.20 -5.42 0.34
CA ASP A 35 -1.06 -6.19 1.59
C ASP A 35 -2.04 -7.37 1.68
N ALA A 36 -3.18 -7.29 0.99
CA ALA A 36 -4.14 -8.39 0.82
C ALA A 36 -3.77 -9.32 -0.36
N LYS A 37 -2.53 -9.24 -0.87
CA LYS A 37 -2.01 -10.04 -2.00
C LYS A 37 -2.69 -9.76 -3.33
N ALA A 38 -3.31 -8.59 -3.48
CA ALA A 38 -3.77 -8.14 -4.78
C ALA A 38 -2.58 -7.88 -5.71
N THR A 39 -2.74 -8.19 -6.97
CA THR A 39 -1.82 -7.79 -8.04
C THR A 39 -2.35 -6.60 -8.83
N VAL A 40 -3.65 -6.33 -8.75
CA VAL A 40 -4.31 -5.22 -9.45
C VAL A 40 -5.14 -4.42 -8.46
N VAL A 41 -4.96 -3.10 -8.48
CA VAL A 41 -5.80 -2.14 -7.76
C VAL A 41 -6.33 -1.09 -8.73
N ASN A 42 -7.66 -0.92 -8.76
CA ASN A 42 -8.35 0.09 -9.56
C ASN A 42 -8.85 1.21 -8.66
N ILE A 43 -8.66 2.46 -9.08
CA ILE A 43 -9.19 3.66 -8.45
C ILE A 43 -10.12 4.34 -9.45
N ASP A 44 -11.42 4.31 -9.19
CA ASP A 44 -12.42 4.90 -10.09
C ASP A 44 -13.11 6.08 -9.41
N PHE A 45 -13.21 7.20 -10.13
CA PHE A 45 -13.87 8.42 -9.72
C PHE A 45 -15.15 8.62 -10.55
N GLU A 46 -16.30 8.58 -9.89
CA GLU A 46 -17.56 8.94 -10.54
C GLU A 46 -17.75 10.46 -10.46
N ILE A 47 -17.70 11.12 -11.62
CA ILE A 47 -17.89 12.57 -11.72
C ILE A 47 -19.39 12.87 -11.84
N ASP A 48 -19.90 13.84 -11.09
CA ASP A 48 -21.25 14.32 -11.27
C ASP A 48 -21.30 15.26 -12.47
N ASN A 49 -21.97 14.82 -13.55
CA ASN A 49 -22.11 15.63 -14.77
C ASN A 49 -23.10 16.79 -14.60
N ALA A 50 -23.87 16.83 -13.52
CA ALA A 50 -24.85 17.91 -13.25
C ALA A 50 -24.19 19.09 -12.49
N GLU A 51 -23.14 18.85 -11.74
CA GLU A 51 -22.36 19.86 -11.03
C GLU A 51 -20.93 19.88 -11.53
N LEU A 52 -20.46 21.04 -11.97
CA LEU A 52 -19.13 21.18 -12.55
C LEU A 52 -18.04 20.65 -11.59
N ASP A 53 -17.32 19.62 -12.06
CA ASP A 53 -16.12 19.06 -11.41
C ASP A 53 -16.34 18.44 -10.02
N THR A 54 -17.57 18.04 -9.68
CA THR A 54 -17.87 17.38 -8.40
C THR A 54 -17.68 15.87 -8.51
N ILE A 55 -16.95 15.29 -7.57
CA ILE A 55 -16.81 13.84 -7.46
C ILE A 55 -17.94 13.28 -6.58
N LYS A 56 -18.78 12.43 -7.18
CA LYS A 56 -19.92 11.82 -6.51
C LYS A 56 -19.50 10.69 -5.56
N ASN A 57 -18.64 9.81 -6.02
CA ASN A 57 -18.03 8.76 -5.23
C ASN A 57 -16.64 8.38 -5.74
N ILE A 58 -15.89 7.68 -4.89
CA ILE A 58 -14.61 7.08 -5.24
C ILE A 58 -14.73 5.59 -4.93
N ARG A 59 -14.27 4.74 -5.84
CA ARG A 59 -14.21 3.28 -5.65
C ARG A 59 -12.74 2.85 -5.74
N ILE A 60 -12.28 2.09 -4.75
CA ILE A 60 -10.95 1.47 -4.79
C ILE A 60 -11.17 -0.02 -4.70
N THR A 61 -10.87 -0.73 -5.79
CA THR A 61 -11.12 -2.16 -5.95
C THR A 61 -9.82 -2.91 -6.11
N ASP A 62 -9.64 -3.95 -5.32
CA ASP A 62 -8.53 -4.89 -5.39
C ASP A 62 -8.99 -6.32 -5.73
N ASN A 63 -8.09 -7.12 -6.31
CA ASN A 63 -8.28 -8.55 -6.58
C ASN A 63 -7.59 -9.44 -5.54
N GLY A 64 -7.44 -8.97 -4.31
CA GLY A 64 -6.76 -9.68 -3.23
C GLY A 64 -7.61 -10.78 -2.58
N THR A 65 -7.20 -11.21 -1.39
CA THR A 65 -7.86 -12.31 -0.66
C THR A 65 -9.19 -11.92 0.01
N GLY A 66 -9.53 -10.63 0.00
CA GLY A 66 -10.67 -10.11 0.74
C GLY A 66 -10.45 -10.07 2.26
N ILE A 67 -11.51 -9.79 3.00
CA ILE A 67 -11.50 -9.69 4.46
C ILE A 67 -12.34 -10.84 5.02
N CYS A 68 -11.70 -11.82 5.67
CA CYS A 68 -12.40 -12.92 6.32
C CYS A 68 -13.25 -12.40 7.50
N TYR A 69 -14.54 -12.77 7.55
CA TYR A 69 -15.48 -12.28 8.55
C TYR A 69 -15.08 -12.68 9.97
N GLU A 70 -14.57 -13.88 10.14
CA GLU A 70 -14.13 -14.41 11.43
C GLU A 70 -12.90 -13.66 11.99
N GLU A 71 -12.08 -13.08 11.09
CA GLU A 71 -10.91 -12.28 11.46
C GLU A 71 -11.25 -10.79 11.68
N LEU A 72 -12.46 -10.37 11.31
CA LEU A 72 -12.87 -8.97 11.40
C LEU A 72 -12.66 -8.35 12.80
N PRO A 73 -13.01 -9.04 13.92
CA PRO A 73 -12.74 -8.50 15.26
C PRO A 73 -11.25 -8.25 15.52
N ILE A 74 -10.36 -9.06 14.92
CA ILE A 74 -8.91 -8.90 15.09
C ILE A 74 -8.42 -7.76 14.18
N LYS A 75 -8.89 -7.70 12.93
CA LYS A 75 -8.45 -6.72 11.93
C LYS A 75 -9.04 -5.33 12.16
N PHE A 76 -10.28 -5.21 12.69
CA PHE A 76 -11.00 -3.94 12.82
C PHE A 76 -11.12 -3.42 14.26
N LYS A 77 -11.11 -4.27 15.30
CA LYS A 77 -11.17 -3.80 16.71
C LYS A 77 -9.84 -3.24 17.22
N LYS A 78 -8.72 -3.75 16.73
CA LYS A 78 -7.42 -3.35 17.25
C LYS A 78 -6.93 -2.07 16.55
N PHE A 79 -7.12 -0.94 17.24
CA PHE A 79 -6.47 0.31 16.90
C PHE A 79 -5.04 0.27 17.47
N TYR A 80 -4.02 0.57 16.67
CA TYR A 80 -2.59 0.51 17.01
C TYR A 80 -1.94 -0.89 17.03
N GLU A 81 -2.68 -1.99 17.00
CA GLU A 81 -2.10 -3.33 16.88
C GLU A 81 -2.40 -3.89 15.48
N SER A 82 -1.41 -3.95 14.63
CA SER A 82 -1.50 -4.60 13.33
C SER A 82 -0.75 -5.92 13.39
N GLN A 83 -1.34 -7.01 12.87
CA GLN A 83 -0.62 -8.27 12.62
C GLN A 83 0.60 -8.05 11.70
N LYS A 84 0.54 -7.00 10.87
CA LYS A 84 1.64 -6.54 10.02
C LYS A 84 2.91 -6.19 10.81
N ARG A 85 2.80 -5.81 12.10
CA ARG A 85 3.97 -5.58 12.96
C ARG A 85 4.72 -6.88 13.25
N ILE A 86 3.99 -7.97 13.47
CA ILE A 86 4.58 -9.30 13.74
C ILE A 86 5.21 -9.87 12.47
N ALA A 87 4.55 -9.73 11.31
CA ALA A 87 5.10 -10.16 10.02
C ALA A 87 6.35 -9.37 9.61
N ASN A 88 6.38 -8.06 9.87
CA ASN A 88 7.55 -7.21 9.63
C ASN A 88 8.73 -7.52 10.56
N GLU A 89 8.48 -8.02 11.76
CA GLU A 89 9.53 -8.50 12.68
C GLU A 89 10.20 -9.78 12.14
N ASN A 90 9.51 -10.54 11.29
CA ASN A 90 10.02 -11.74 10.63
C ASN A 90 10.63 -11.50 9.23
N ASN A 91 10.73 -10.27 8.77
CA ASN A 91 11.41 -9.81 7.54
C ASN A 91 11.01 -10.48 6.21
N THR A 92 9.78 -10.97 6.07
CA THR A 92 9.38 -11.76 4.90
C THR A 92 8.46 -11.06 3.90
N GLU A 93 7.87 -9.89 4.21
CA GLU A 93 6.94 -9.21 3.30
C GLU A 93 7.06 -7.68 3.33
N PHE A 94 6.85 -7.03 2.17
CA PHE A 94 6.70 -5.58 2.05
C PHE A 94 5.35 -5.12 2.61
N THR A 95 5.14 -5.17 3.91
CA THR A 95 3.92 -4.64 4.51
C THR A 95 4.16 -3.23 5.04
N ARG A 96 3.55 -2.20 4.42
CA ARG A 96 3.69 -0.80 4.85
C ARG A 96 2.76 -0.39 6.00
N GLY A 97 1.65 -1.06 6.17
CA GLY A 97 0.64 -0.72 7.19
C GLY A 97 1.04 -1.14 8.59
N LYS A 98 1.93 -0.40 9.26
CA LYS A 98 2.48 -0.77 10.59
C LYS A 98 1.52 -0.59 11.76
N ASN A 99 0.49 0.27 11.65
CA ASN A 99 -0.25 0.74 12.83
C ASN A 99 -1.76 0.47 12.80
N GLY A 100 -2.29 -0.21 11.76
CA GLY A 100 -3.70 -0.64 11.70
C GLY A 100 -4.74 0.49 11.61
N TYR A 101 -4.34 1.73 11.33
CA TYR A 101 -5.26 2.87 11.23
C TYR A 101 -5.48 3.38 9.79
N GLY A 102 -4.80 2.81 8.79
CA GLY A 102 -4.97 3.19 7.38
C GLY A 102 -6.43 3.19 6.93
N ARG A 103 -7.23 2.20 7.39
CA ARG A 103 -8.67 2.09 7.09
C ARG A 103 -9.52 3.29 7.54
N PHE A 104 -9.05 4.11 8.46
CA PHE A 104 -9.78 5.28 8.96
C PHE A 104 -9.36 6.58 8.26
N THR A 105 -8.37 6.53 7.39
CA THR A 105 -7.84 7.74 6.72
C THR A 105 -8.83 8.39 5.78
N PHE A 106 -9.87 7.66 5.37
CA PHE A 106 -10.93 8.16 4.45
C PHE A 106 -11.61 9.44 4.95
N TYR A 107 -11.66 9.69 6.26
CA TYR A 107 -12.25 10.91 6.82
C TYR A 107 -11.58 12.19 6.31
N LYS A 108 -10.42 12.08 5.66
CA LYS A 108 -9.70 13.19 5.03
C LYS A 108 -10.31 13.61 3.70
N PHE A 109 -11.13 12.76 3.09
CA PHE A 109 -11.69 13.03 1.74
C PHE A 109 -13.14 12.57 1.57
N ALA A 110 -13.70 11.79 2.50
CA ALA A 110 -15.07 11.29 2.41
C ALA A 110 -15.72 11.20 3.80
N ARG A 111 -17.06 11.21 3.84
CA ARG A 111 -17.80 10.99 5.06
C ARG A 111 -18.05 9.52 5.35
N PHE A 112 -18.38 8.73 4.34
CA PHE A 112 -18.65 7.31 4.49
C PHE A 112 -17.66 6.47 3.71
N ALA A 113 -17.28 5.33 4.31
CA ALA A 113 -16.58 4.27 3.61
C ALA A 113 -17.34 2.96 3.80
N ASN A 114 -17.59 2.24 2.68
CA ASN A 114 -18.23 0.95 2.63
C ASN A 114 -17.31 -0.05 1.95
N TRP A 115 -16.90 -1.11 2.65
CA TRP A 115 -16.12 -2.21 2.11
C TRP A 115 -17.09 -3.30 1.66
N GLU A 116 -17.17 -3.55 0.39
CA GLU A 116 -17.84 -4.68 -0.25
C GLU A 116 -16.77 -5.76 -0.44
N THR A 117 -16.70 -6.75 0.44
CA THR A 117 -15.59 -7.72 0.45
C THR A 117 -16.04 -9.14 0.14
N ARG A 118 -15.21 -9.86 -0.61
CA ARG A 118 -15.39 -11.25 -1.01
C ARG A 118 -14.16 -12.05 -0.60
N TYR A 119 -14.36 -13.10 0.16
CA TYR A 119 -13.29 -13.97 0.65
C TYR A 119 -13.63 -15.44 0.48
N SER A 120 -12.61 -16.29 0.43
CA SER A 120 -12.79 -17.74 0.31
C SER A 120 -12.98 -18.39 1.67
N LYS A 121 -13.99 -19.26 1.79
CA LYS A 121 -14.24 -20.08 2.95
C LYS A 121 -14.84 -21.41 2.50
N ASP A 122 -14.26 -22.54 2.95
CA ASP A 122 -14.76 -23.90 2.65
C ASP A 122 -15.04 -24.14 1.16
N ALA A 123 -14.13 -23.68 0.29
CA ALA A 123 -14.24 -23.74 -1.18
C ALA A 123 -15.41 -22.93 -1.78
N GLN A 124 -16.04 -22.06 -1.02
CA GLN A 124 -17.05 -21.12 -1.49
C GLN A 124 -16.53 -19.67 -1.38
N ILE A 125 -17.08 -18.79 -2.21
CA ILE A 125 -16.86 -17.35 -2.06
C ILE A 125 -17.99 -16.80 -1.20
N MET A 126 -17.59 -16.14 -0.10
CA MET A 126 -18.50 -15.44 0.80
C MET A 126 -18.38 -13.96 0.57
N SER A 127 -19.47 -13.21 0.70
CA SER A 127 -19.51 -11.75 0.59
C SER A 127 -20.26 -11.11 1.76
N TYR A 128 -19.80 -9.94 2.17
CA TYR A 128 -20.46 -9.10 3.17
C TYR A 128 -19.94 -7.66 3.10
N ASP A 129 -20.65 -6.75 3.75
CA ASP A 129 -20.30 -5.35 3.78
C ASP A 129 -19.82 -4.91 5.17
N ILE A 130 -18.90 -3.93 5.19
CA ILE A 130 -18.47 -3.21 6.41
C ILE A 130 -18.67 -1.73 6.14
N ARG A 131 -19.32 -1.01 7.04
CA ARG A 131 -19.56 0.43 6.91
C ARG A 131 -19.04 1.21 8.09
N ILE A 132 -18.37 2.32 7.81
CA ILE A 132 -17.87 3.29 8.80
C ILE A 132 -18.33 4.69 8.40
N ASP A 133 -18.83 5.45 9.39
CA ASP A 133 -19.09 6.88 9.29
C ASP A 133 -17.89 7.65 9.89
N SER A 134 -17.41 8.67 9.20
CA SER A 134 -16.31 9.51 9.70
C SER A 134 -16.65 10.23 11.01
N ASP A 135 -17.94 10.43 11.34
CA ASP A 135 -18.35 11.03 12.59
C ASP A 135 -18.20 10.07 13.78
N THR A 136 -18.29 8.76 13.52
CA THR A 136 -18.19 7.70 14.53
C THR A 136 -17.08 6.69 14.19
N LEU A 137 -15.87 7.16 13.91
CA LEU A 137 -14.73 6.34 13.44
C LEU A 137 -14.40 5.13 14.32
N LYS A 138 -14.78 5.15 15.60
CA LYS A 138 -14.56 4.03 16.52
C LYS A 138 -15.53 2.87 16.31
N ASP A 139 -16.65 3.11 15.61
CA ASP A 139 -17.71 2.15 15.41
C ASP A 139 -17.79 1.73 13.93
N TYR A 140 -18.19 0.50 13.69
CA TYR A 140 -18.50 -0.01 12.35
C TYR A 140 -19.71 -0.93 12.40
N THR A 141 -20.41 -1.01 11.29
CA THR A 141 -21.53 -1.96 11.10
C THR A 141 -21.17 -2.96 10.02
N THR A 142 -21.74 -4.16 10.09
CA THR A 142 -21.55 -5.22 9.09
C THR A 142 -22.87 -5.86 8.72
N THR A 143 -22.94 -6.38 7.50
CA THR A 143 -23.95 -7.39 7.15
C THR A 143 -23.47 -8.78 7.54
N GLU A 144 -24.39 -9.76 7.60
CA GLU A 144 -24.01 -11.15 7.74
C GLU A 144 -23.44 -11.69 6.42
N PRO A 145 -22.41 -12.56 6.48
CA PRO A 145 -21.84 -13.15 5.27
C PRO A 145 -22.84 -14.05 4.54
N LEU A 146 -22.92 -13.90 3.23
CA LEU A 146 -23.72 -14.73 2.33
C LEU A 146 -22.81 -15.37 1.29
N VAL A 147 -23.24 -16.53 0.76
CA VAL A 147 -22.58 -17.14 -0.38
C VAL A 147 -22.76 -16.23 -1.59
N SER A 148 -21.67 -15.90 -2.25
CA SER A 148 -21.63 -15.05 -3.46
C SER A 148 -21.66 -15.91 -4.71
N ASP A 149 -22.31 -15.42 -5.77
CA ASP A 149 -22.24 -16.00 -7.11
C ASP A 149 -20.92 -15.64 -7.84
N ASP A 150 -20.13 -14.73 -7.26
CA ASP A 150 -18.80 -14.37 -7.78
C ASP A 150 -17.83 -15.55 -7.68
N THR A 151 -16.88 -15.58 -8.61
CA THR A 151 -15.85 -16.64 -8.67
C THR A 151 -14.50 -16.18 -8.12
N THR A 152 -14.36 -14.89 -7.76
CA THR A 152 -13.10 -14.27 -7.34
C THR A 152 -13.24 -13.58 -6.00
N THR A 153 -12.15 -13.59 -5.24
CA THR A 153 -12.00 -12.80 -4.01
C THR A 153 -11.57 -11.36 -4.33
N GLY A 154 -11.63 -10.48 -3.34
CA GLY A 154 -11.20 -9.10 -3.44
C GLY A 154 -12.03 -8.17 -2.56
N THR A 155 -11.67 -6.90 -2.55
CA THR A 155 -12.42 -5.87 -1.81
C THR A 155 -12.63 -4.65 -2.69
N CYS A 156 -13.85 -4.12 -2.69
CA CYS A 156 -14.16 -2.80 -3.23
C CYS A 156 -14.51 -1.87 -2.06
N VAL A 157 -13.76 -0.79 -1.89
CA VAL A 157 -14.10 0.25 -0.91
C VAL A 157 -14.75 1.41 -1.65
N VAL A 158 -16.02 1.67 -1.31
CA VAL A 158 -16.81 2.76 -1.88
C VAL A 158 -16.86 3.92 -0.90
N PHE A 159 -16.39 5.07 -1.32
CA PHE A 159 -16.41 6.30 -0.54
C PHE A 159 -17.49 7.23 -1.05
N ASN A 160 -18.31 7.74 -0.13
CA ASN A 160 -19.44 8.60 -0.44
C ASN A 160 -19.38 9.90 0.37
N GLU A 161 -20.11 10.91 -0.10
CA GLU A 161 -20.08 12.29 0.41
C GLU A 161 -18.63 12.80 0.40
N ILE A 162 -18.09 12.90 -0.80
CA ILE A 162 -16.71 13.31 -1.06
C ILE A 162 -16.52 14.79 -0.74
N SER A 163 -15.41 15.14 -0.11
CA SER A 163 -15.04 16.53 0.18
C SER A 163 -14.91 17.34 -1.13
N SER A 164 -15.39 18.58 -1.12
CA SER A 164 -15.31 19.51 -2.26
C SER A 164 -13.87 19.81 -2.71
N ASP A 165 -12.87 19.53 -1.86
CA ASP A 165 -11.45 19.68 -2.22
C ASP A 165 -10.99 18.60 -3.20
N ILE A 166 -11.75 17.51 -3.37
CA ILE A 166 -11.46 16.44 -4.30
C ILE A 166 -12.16 16.72 -5.64
N SER A 167 -11.42 17.20 -6.59
CA SER A 167 -11.87 17.59 -7.93
C SER A 167 -11.05 16.91 -9.02
N SER A 168 -11.43 17.03 -10.29
CA SER A 168 -10.63 16.56 -11.42
C SER A 168 -9.24 17.21 -11.44
N LEU A 169 -9.14 18.46 -10.99
CA LEU A 169 -7.87 19.15 -10.85
C LEU A 169 -7.00 18.51 -9.75
N PHE A 170 -7.60 18.18 -8.60
CA PHE A 170 -6.91 17.43 -7.54
C PHE A 170 -6.39 16.10 -8.05
N ILE A 171 -7.21 15.33 -8.78
CA ILE A 171 -6.81 14.02 -9.34
C ILE A 171 -5.58 14.19 -10.24
N THR A 172 -5.62 15.14 -11.17
CA THR A 172 -4.56 15.29 -12.18
C THR A 172 -3.30 15.98 -11.65
N LYS A 173 -3.42 16.96 -10.77
CA LYS A 173 -2.29 17.80 -10.31
C LYS A 173 -1.70 17.37 -8.97
N THR A 174 -2.46 16.63 -8.15
CA THR A 174 -2.02 16.23 -6.81
C THR A 174 -1.95 14.71 -6.66
N LEU A 175 -3.07 14.01 -6.90
CA LEU A 175 -3.15 12.57 -6.62
C LEU A 175 -2.26 11.75 -7.55
N ILE A 176 -2.39 11.90 -8.88
CA ILE A 176 -1.60 11.11 -9.83
C ILE A 176 -0.08 11.32 -9.63
N PRO A 177 0.45 12.55 -9.51
CA PRO A 177 1.85 12.76 -9.18
C PRO A 177 2.27 12.13 -7.84
N TYR A 178 1.39 12.20 -6.83
CA TYR A 178 1.65 11.56 -5.54
C TYR A 178 1.75 10.03 -5.67
N LEU A 179 0.78 9.39 -6.37
CA LEU A 179 0.78 7.94 -6.58
C LEU A 179 2.01 7.47 -7.37
N LYS A 180 2.45 8.22 -8.39
CA LYS A 180 3.70 7.93 -9.10
C LYS A 180 4.89 7.91 -8.14
N ALA A 181 5.06 8.97 -7.34
CA ALA A 181 6.16 9.07 -6.37
C ALA A 181 6.07 8.05 -5.23
N GLU A 182 4.86 7.56 -4.92
CA GLU A 182 4.62 6.57 -3.88
C GLU A 182 4.90 5.14 -4.34
N PHE A 183 4.47 4.79 -5.57
CA PHE A 183 4.44 3.40 -6.02
C PHE A 183 5.47 3.03 -7.09
N ALA A 184 6.04 3.98 -7.84
CA ALA A 184 6.91 3.63 -8.97
C ALA A 184 8.06 2.68 -8.59
N TRP A 185 8.75 2.92 -7.48
CA TRP A 185 9.83 2.08 -7.00
C TRP A 185 9.35 0.65 -6.67
N PHE A 186 8.15 0.51 -6.13
CA PHE A 186 7.54 -0.78 -5.78
C PHE A 186 7.11 -1.53 -7.04
N LEU A 187 6.49 -0.85 -8.00
CA LEU A 187 6.09 -1.44 -9.29
C LEU A 187 7.31 -1.87 -10.12
N GLU A 188 8.44 -1.19 -9.98
CA GLU A 188 9.71 -1.61 -10.59
C GLU A 188 10.31 -2.88 -9.95
N LEU A 189 10.02 -3.13 -8.66
CA LEU A 189 10.41 -4.35 -7.96
C LEU A 189 9.46 -5.52 -8.27
N LYS A 190 8.21 -5.21 -8.56
CA LYS A 190 7.09 -6.15 -8.65
C LYS A 190 6.31 -5.89 -9.94
N SER A 191 6.87 -6.31 -11.08
CA SER A 191 6.30 -6.04 -12.41
C SER A 191 4.92 -6.66 -12.66
N GLU A 192 4.51 -7.63 -11.83
CA GLU A 192 3.18 -8.24 -11.86
C GLU A 192 2.09 -7.39 -11.18
N TYR A 193 2.48 -6.30 -10.48
CA TYR A 193 1.55 -5.41 -9.80
C TYR A 193 1.18 -4.22 -10.67
N GLN A 194 -0.10 -3.87 -10.68
CA GLN A 194 -0.63 -2.78 -11.51
C GLN A 194 -1.60 -1.91 -10.72
N ILE A 195 -1.60 -0.62 -11.03
CA ILE A 195 -2.56 0.36 -10.51
C ILE A 195 -3.25 1.00 -11.70
N TYR A 196 -4.57 1.06 -11.67
CA TYR A 196 -5.38 1.73 -12.68
C TYR A 196 -6.12 2.90 -12.07
N ILE A 197 -6.27 3.98 -12.83
CA ILE A 197 -7.06 5.17 -12.47
C ILE A 197 -8.05 5.42 -13.59
N ASN A 198 -9.36 5.31 -13.31
CA ASN A 198 -10.41 5.38 -14.31
C ASN A 198 -10.14 4.50 -15.54
N GLY A 199 -9.69 3.25 -15.30
CA GLY A 199 -9.37 2.28 -16.34
C GLY A 199 -8.05 2.51 -17.09
N GLN A 200 -7.27 3.54 -16.75
CA GLN A 200 -5.94 3.79 -17.32
C GLN A 200 -4.85 3.37 -16.35
N GLU A 201 -3.88 2.58 -16.83
CA GLU A 201 -2.74 2.17 -16.01
C GLU A 201 -1.92 3.39 -15.57
N LEU A 202 -1.43 3.35 -14.34
CA LEU A 202 -0.58 4.40 -13.77
C LEU A 202 0.79 4.41 -14.47
N ASP A 203 0.92 5.21 -15.52
CA ASP A 203 2.20 5.45 -16.19
C ASP A 203 3.10 6.38 -15.36
N TYR A 204 4.16 5.83 -14.81
CA TYR A 204 5.18 6.57 -14.05
C TYR A 204 6.49 6.80 -14.83
N SER A 205 6.55 6.46 -16.12
CA SER A 205 7.75 6.62 -16.96
C SER A 205 8.29 8.05 -16.93
N SER A 206 7.40 9.04 -16.85
CA SER A 206 7.74 10.46 -16.79
C SER A 206 8.58 10.89 -15.58
N ILE A 207 8.60 10.10 -14.51
CA ILE A 207 9.42 10.40 -13.31
C ILE A 207 10.73 9.62 -13.28
N ILE A 208 11.01 8.75 -14.24
CA ILE A 208 12.30 8.10 -14.44
C ILE A 208 13.21 9.07 -15.19
N ALA A 209 14.31 9.48 -14.57
CA ALA A 209 15.31 10.33 -15.21
C ALA A 209 16.33 9.52 -15.99
N GLU A 210 16.66 8.32 -15.50
CA GLU A 210 17.65 7.42 -16.09
C GLU A 210 17.42 6.01 -15.57
N GLN A 211 17.63 5.03 -16.43
CA GLN A 211 17.53 3.62 -16.07
C GLN A 211 18.59 2.82 -16.81
N GLU A 212 19.29 1.95 -16.09
CA GLU A 212 20.32 1.09 -16.63
C GLU A 212 20.24 -0.30 -16.03
N SER A 213 20.47 -1.33 -16.85
CA SER A 213 20.58 -2.73 -16.41
C SER A 213 21.99 -3.21 -16.67
N ILE A 214 22.62 -3.76 -15.65
CA ILE A 214 23.99 -4.32 -15.72
C ILE A 214 24.00 -5.71 -15.09
N SER A 215 24.93 -6.53 -15.52
CA SER A 215 25.11 -7.90 -14.99
C SER A 215 26.55 -8.07 -14.49
N PRO A 216 26.88 -7.50 -13.30
CA PRO A 216 28.23 -7.63 -12.75
C PRO A 216 28.51 -9.06 -12.33
N ILE A 217 29.73 -9.51 -12.60
CA ILE A 217 30.25 -10.80 -12.17
C ILE A 217 31.16 -10.58 -10.97
N LEU A 218 30.82 -11.18 -9.85
CA LEU A 218 31.68 -11.20 -8.66
C LEU A 218 32.32 -12.58 -8.48
N SER A 219 33.63 -12.61 -8.35
CA SER A 219 34.35 -13.85 -8.02
C SER A 219 34.25 -14.09 -6.51
N HIS A 220 33.54 -15.14 -6.11
CA HIS A 220 33.46 -15.59 -4.74
C HIS A 220 34.34 -16.84 -4.57
N ASN A 221 35.37 -16.75 -3.71
CA ASN A 221 36.26 -17.85 -3.30
C ASN A 221 36.89 -18.70 -4.44
N GLN A 222 37.55 -18.06 -5.41
CA GLN A 222 38.36 -18.70 -6.46
C GLN A 222 37.66 -19.80 -7.32
N LYS A 223 36.45 -20.22 -7.01
CA LYS A 223 35.75 -21.34 -7.67
C LYS A 223 34.36 -21.02 -8.23
N ASN A 224 33.67 -20.02 -7.72
CA ASN A 224 32.30 -19.67 -8.16
C ASN A 224 32.23 -18.21 -8.55
N ASN A 225 31.89 -17.95 -9.81
CA ASN A 225 31.49 -16.62 -10.25
C ASN A 225 29.98 -16.48 -10.05
N ILE A 226 29.55 -15.43 -9.36
CA ILE A 226 28.14 -15.06 -9.19
C ILE A 226 27.86 -13.93 -10.17
N ASN A 227 26.85 -14.11 -11.00
CA ASN A 227 26.42 -13.14 -12.01
C ASN A 227 25.11 -12.50 -11.55
N PHE A 228 25.21 -11.35 -10.90
CA PHE A 228 24.04 -10.61 -10.44
C PHE A 228 23.32 -9.91 -11.57
N GLN A 229 22.00 -9.88 -11.52
CA GLN A 229 21.21 -8.96 -12.32
C GLN A 229 21.01 -7.68 -11.52
N CYS A 230 21.47 -6.55 -12.03
CA CYS A 230 21.32 -5.26 -11.37
C CYS A 230 20.57 -4.28 -12.26
N LYS A 231 19.59 -3.60 -11.69
CA LYS A 231 18.86 -2.51 -12.30
C LYS A 231 19.06 -1.25 -11.48
N TYR A 232 19.59 -0.21 -12.09
CA TYR A 232 19.71 1.11 -11.52
C TYR A 232 18.63 2.02 -12.09
N ILE A 233 17.97 2.80 -11.22
CA ILE A 233 16.96 3.77 -11.62
C ILE A 233 17.23 5.06 -10.87
N ARG A 234 17.38 6.15 -11.61
CA ARG A 234 17.41 7.51 -11.09
C ARG A 234 16.06 8.17 -11.31
N TRP A 235 15.50 8.71 -10.23
CA TRP A 235 14.22 9.39 -10.25
C TRP A 235 14.42 10.91 -10.41
N ASN A 236 13.55 11.57 -11.17
CA ASN A 236 13.58 13.03 -11.29
C ASN A 236 12.71 13.75 -10.23
N VAL A 237 12.04 12.98 -9.37
CA VAL A 237 11.26 13.45 -8.24
C VAL A 237 11.66 12.71 -6.97
N LYS A 238 11.45 13.35 -5.83
CA LYS A 238 11.61 12.67 -4.53
C LYS A 238 10.52 11.61 -4.39
N MET A 239 10.92 10.38 -4.12
CA MET A 239 10.02 9.31 -3.73
C MET A 239 9.51 9.60 -2.31
N ASN A 240 8.22 9.59 -2.07
CA ASN A 240 7.57 10.09 -0.84
C ASN A 240 8.30 9.69 0.47
N ASP A 241 7.85 8.62 1.13
CA ASP A 241 8.48 8.12 2.36
C ASP A 241 9.60 7.10 2.08
N GLU A 242 9.99 6.94 0.81
CA GLU A 242 11.04 6.01 0.40
C GLU A 242 12.40 6.72 0.28
N TYR A 243 13.46 6.02 0.69
CA TYR A 243 14.83 6.51 0.64
C TYR A 243 15.60 5.86 -0.51
N SER A 244 16.63 6.53 -1.00
CA SER A 244 17.58 5.93 -1.95
C SER A 244 18.28 4.73 -1.34
N ARG A 245 18.09 3.53 -1.92
CA ARG A 245 18.61 2.29 -1.35
C ARG A 245 18.84 1.19 -2.38
N PHE A 246 19.56 0.18 -1.94
CA PHE A 246 19.64 -1.12 -2.57
C PHE A 246 18.48 -2.01 -2.12
N TYR A 247 17.91 -2.76 -3.07
CA TYR A 247 16.95 -3.82 -2.84
C TYR A 247 17.58 -5.13 -3.30
N PHE A 248 17.70 -6.11 -2.41
CA PHE A 248 18.30 -7.41 -2.70
C PHE A 248 17.19 -8.47 -2.73
N LEU A 249 16.98 -9.07 -3.90
CA LEU A 249 15.93 -10.04 -4.15
C LEU A 249 16.53 -11.38 -4.58
N ASN A 250 15.80 -12.48 -4.34
CA ASN A 250 16.09 -13.74 -5.00
C ASN A 250 15.49 -13.77 -6.42
N ASN A 251 15.71 -14.87 -7.16
CA ASN A 251 15.19 -15.01 -8.53
C ASN A 251 13.65 -15.10 -8.60
N ASP A 252 12.97 -15.43 -7.49
CA ASP A 252 11.52 -15.38 -7.37
C ASP A 252 11.00 -13.97 -7.05
N LEU A 253 11.85 -12.95 -7.14
CA LEU A 253 11.58 -11.55 -6.83
C LEU A 253 11.10 -11.33 -5.38
N GLU A 254 11.45 -12.21 -4.46
CA GLU A 254 11.22 -12.00 -3.04
C GLU A 254 12.31 -11.09 -2.47
N LEU A 255 11.90 -10.03 -1.79
CA LEU A 255 12.84 -9.15 -1.09
C LEU A 255 13.47 -9.87 0.10
N LYS A 256 14.78 -9.96 0.12
CA LYS A 256 15.55 -10.56 1.22
C LYS A 256 16.01 -9.51 2.22
N PHE A 257 16.53 -8.37 1.75
CA PHE A 257 16.89 -7.25 2.61
C PHE A 257 17.06 -5.96 1.80
N THR A 258 17.19 -4.83 2.49
CA THR A 258 17.48 -3.53 1.88
C THR A 258 18.65 -2.87 2.60
N LYS A 259 19.36 -1.99 1.88
CA LYS A 259 20.45 -1.20 2.43
C LYS A 259 20.41 0.21 1.84
N THR A 260 20.47 1.24 2.69
CA THR A 260 20.56 2.62 2.22
C THR A 260 21.87 2.87 1.47
N THR A 261 21.83 3.69 0.43
CA THR A 261 23.03 4.12 -0.27
C THR A 261 23.74 5.25 0.51
N LEU A 262 24.98 5.57 0.12
CA LEU A 262 25.73 6.67 0.71
C LEU A 262 25.13 8.05 0.32
N LEU A 263 24.44 8.12 -0.83
CA LEU A 263 23.78 9.32 -1.33
C LEU A 263 22.33 9.37 -0.84
N ASN A 264 22.15 9.50 0.47
CA ASN A 264 20.85 9.46 1.13
C ASN A 264 20.77 10.45 2.30
N LYS A 265 21.47 11.59 2.18
CA LYS A 265 21.46 12.63 3.20
C LYS A 265 20.29 13.59 2.99
N LYS A 266 19.85 14.20 4.08
CA LYS A 266 18.85 15.29 4.01
C LYS A 266 19.44 16.43 3.17
N GLY A 267 18.80 16.73 2.04
CA GLY A 267 19.27 17.75 1.09
C GLY A 267 19.89 17.18 -0.20
N ASP A 268 20.14 15.87 -0.27
CA ASP A 268 20.54 15.27 -1.54
C ASP A 268 19.35 15.28 -2.51
N ASN A 269 19.57 15.86 -3.69
CA ASN A 269 18.60 15.87 -4.79
C ASN A 269 18.90 14.74 -5.80
N PHE A 270 19.41 13.63 -5.30
CA PHE A 270 19.80 12.47 -6.09
C PHE A 270 19.03 11.23 -5.60
N TRP A 271 17.80 11.09 -6.10
CA TRP A 271 16.92 10.01 -5.73
C TRP A 271 17.10 8.83 -6.67
N HIS A 272 17.36 7.65 -6.11
CA HIS A 272 17.64 6.47 -6.91
C HIS A 272 17.26 5.17 -6.18
N SER A 273 17.05 4.12 -6.97
CA SER A 273 16.85 2.75 -6.50
C SER A 273 17.83 1.84 -7.23
N VAL A 274 18.43 0.90 -6.51
CA VAL A 274 19.31 -0.13 -7.08
C VAL A 274 18.72 -1.48 -6.71
N ILE A 275 18.28 -2.22 -7.72
CA ILE A 275 17.69 -3.54 -7.58
C ILE A 275 18.76 -4.56 -7.92
N VAL A 276 19.02 -5.53 -7.03
CA VAL A 276 20.02 -6.58 -7.24
C VAL A 276 19.32 -7.92 -7.04
N ILE A 277 19.37 -8.77 -8.05
CA ILE A 277 18.64 -10.04 -8.09
C ILE A 277 19.64 -11.18 -8.24
N ASP A 278 19.60 -12.14 -7.32
CA ASP A 278 20.29 -13.44 -7.37
C ASP A 278 19.87 -14.32 -6.19
N ASP A 279 19.85 -15.65 -6.37
CA ASP A 279 19.56 -16.61 -5.32
C ASP A 279 20.61 -16.68 -4.22
N PHE A 280 21.79 -16.11 -4.44
CA PHE A 280 22.81 -15.90 -3.41
C PHE A 280 22.24 -15.25 -2.15
N PHE A 281 21.25 -14.36 -2.29
CA PHE A 281 20.64 -13.67 -1.16
C PHE A 281 19.74 -14.56 -0.30
N ASN A 282 19.38 -15.77 -0.74
CA ASN A 282 18.70 -16.77 0.09
C ASN A 282 19.61 -17.31 1.22
N GLU A 283 20.93 -17.31 0.99
CA GLU A 283 21.92 -17.84 1.93
C GLU A 283 22.38 -16.79 2.97
N ILE A 284 22.07 -15.51 2.74
CA ILE A 284 22.51 -14.43 3.62
C ILE A 284 21.53 -14.27 4.77
N ASN A 285 21.86 -14.87 5.93
CA ASN A 285 21.26 -14.50 7.20
C ASN A 285 21.86 -13.16 7.66
N CYS A 286 21.20 -12.05 7.41
CA CYS A 286 21.54 -10.75 8.00
C CYS A 286 20.81 -10.61 9.34
N PRO A 287 21.42 -10.91 10.50
CA PRO A 287 20.83 -10.60 11.79
C PRO A 287 20.85 -9.07 11.94
N GLY A 288 19.69 -8.44 11.87
CA GLY A 288 19.53 -7.01 12.10
C GLY A 288 19.37 -6.10 10.87
N ALA A 289 19.13 -6.63 9.67
CA ALA A 289 18.68 -5.83 8.53
C ALA A 289 17.21 -5.41 8.73
N VAL A 290 16.97 -4.64 9.76
CA VAL A 290 15.66 -4.06 10.05
C VAL A 290 15.36 -3.00 8.99
N CYS A 291 14.38 -3.24 8.14
CA CYS A 291 13.67 -2.18 7.43
C CYS A 291 12.95 -1.30 8.46
N GLN A 292 13.66 -0.45 9.17
CA GLN A 292 13.04 0.61 9.94
C GLN A 292 13.02 1.89 9.12
N PRO A 293 11.83 2.41 8.73
CA PRO A 293 11.72 3.84 8.55
C PRO A 293 11.87 4.44 9.95
N ARG A 294 12.89 5.22 10.16
CA ARG A 294 12.96 6.09 11.34
C ARG A 294 11.83 7.11 11.21
N VAL A 295 11.12 7.27 12.34
CA VAL A 295 10.05 8.23 12.62
C VAL A 295 10.39 9.64 12.17
#